data_d8e246b68ee665c96150d39610aab53b
#
_entry.id   d8e246b68ee665c96150d39610aab53b
#
_cell.length_a   1.000
_cell.length_b   1.000
_cell.length_c   1.000
_cell.angle_alpha   90.00
_cell.angle_beta   90.00
_cell.angle_gamma   90.00
#
_symmetry.space_group_name_H-M   'P 1'
#
loop_
_entity.id
_entity.type
_entity.pdbx_description
1 polymer ?
#
loop_
_entity_poly.entity_id
_entity_poly.type
_entity_poly.pdbx_seq_one_letter_code
_entity_poly.pdbx_strand_id
1 'polypeptide(L)'
;QRITGVQILHRVLLEGKGPPRIALVGGNRSCLTKIEKILLHDPGKELIVIDPGVVPPTGIPDQCILNTLREFAPDVVFVALGCPKQEKWAAAAARLVPSTFIGVGAGFNYLAGELHRAPLLLQALGLEWLYRLVQQPRLLPRYLTTNGPFIMLLLKTVIRRMLAHERRLG
;
A
#
# COMPACT_ATOMS: atom_id res chain seq x y z
N GLN A 1 4.26 18.92 -2.14
CA GLN A 1 4.45 17.95 -1.03
C GLN A 1 3.84 16.60 -1.45
N ARG A 2 4.61 15.50 -1.36
CA ARG A 2 4.12 14.15 -1.70
C ARG A 2 3.26 13.64 -0.55
N ILE A 3 1.99 13.30 -0.82
CA ILE A 3 1.09 12.63 0.13
C ILE A 3 1.12 11.12 -0.18
N THR A 4 1.35 10.31 0.84
CA THR A 4 1.38 8.84 0.71
C THR A 4 0.11 8.21 1.27
N GLY A 5 -0.28 7.02 0.77
CA GLY A 5 -1.41 6.26 1.30
C GLY A 5 -1.31 5.98 2.81
N VAL A 6 -0.09 5.79 3.31
CA VAL A 6 0.17 5.62 4.76
C VAL A 6 -0.18 6.88 5.55
N GLN A 7 0.11 8.07 5.02
CA GLN A 7 -0.24 9.34 5.67
C GLN A 7 -1.75 9.58 5.67
N ILE A 8 -2.43 9.23 4.57
CA ILE A 8 -3.90 9.31 4.52
C ILE A 8 -4.50 8.35 5.55
N LEU A 9 -4.06 7.09 5.57
CA LEU A 9 -4.50 6.09 6.52
C LEU A 9 -4.34 6.59 7.98
N HIS A 10 -3.15 7.10 8.32
CA HIS A 10 -2.86 7.63 9.65
C HIS A 10 -3.79 8.78 10.03
N ARG A 11 -3.98 9.76 9.14
CA ARG A 11 -4.86 10.90 9.39
C ARG A 11 -6.30 10.51 9.58
N VAL A 12 -6.80 9.61 8.72
CA VAL A 12 -8.19 9.15 8.78
C VAL A 12 -8.44 8.34 10.03
N LEU A 13 -7.52 7.45 10.40
CA LEU A 13 -7.73 6.53 11.52
C LEU A 13 -7.36 7.11 12.88
N LEU A 14 -6.28 7.88 12.99
CA LEU A 14 -5.74 8.33 14.29
C LEU A 14 -6.01 9.80 14.60
N GLU A 15 -6.14 10.68 13.59
CA GLU A 15 -6.36 12.10 13.83
C GLU A 15 -7.86 12.48 13.90
N GLY A 16 -8.75 11.51 13.84
CA GLY A 16 -10.20 11.73 13.90
C GLY A 16 -10.79 12.50 12.71
N LYS A 17 -9.97 12.84 11.72
CA LYS A 17 -10.34 13.63 10.54
C LYS A 17 -10.69 12.72 9.38
N GLY A 18 -11.93 12.31 9.27
CA GLY A 18 -12.32 11.47 8.15
C GLY A 18 -13.76 10.98 8.24
N PRO A 19 -14.15 10.18 7.25
CA PRO A 19 -15.49 9.63 7.19
C PRO A 19 -15.76 8.68 8.38
N PRO A 20 -17.01 8.57 8.83
CA PRO A 20 -17.36 7.79 10.00
C PRO A 20 -17.29 6.27 9.76
N ARG A 21 -17.55 5.79 8.53
CA ARG A 21 -17.61 4.36 8.21
C ARG A 21 -16.41 3.92 7.38
N ILE A 22 -15.56 3.08 7.95
CA ILE A 22 -14.28 2.70 7.36
C ILE A 22 -14.18 1.18 7.26
N ALA A 23 -13.77 0.67 6.10
CA ALA A 23 -13.42 -0.72 5.92
C ALA A 23 -11.91 -0.89 5.70
N LEU A 24 -11.29 -1.87 6.34
CA LEU A 24 -9.92 -2.29 6.13
C LEU A 24 -9.92 -3.66 5.48
N VAL A 25 -9.33 -3.78 4.29
CA VAL A 25 -9.30 -5.04 3.53
C VAL A 25 -7.86 -5.46 3.28
N GLY A 26 -7.49 -6.64 3.72
CA GLY A 26 -6.13 -7.19 3.56
C GLY A 26 -5.24 -6.97 4.78
N GLY A 27 -3.94 -7.20 4.61
CA GLY A 27 -3.02 -7.31 5.74
C GLY A 27 -2.94 -8.72 6.30
N ASN A 28 -2.13 -8.93 7.32
CA ASN A 28 -2.12 -10.20 8.07
C ASN A 28 -2.98 -10.08 9.34
N ARG A 29 -3.43 -11.21 9.86
CA ARG A 29 -4.32 -11.28 11.03
C ARG A 29 -3.74 -10.58 12.26
N SER A 30 -2.44 -10.74 12.52
CA SER A 30 -1.74 -10.08 13.64
C SER A 30 -1.81 -8.55 13.51
N CYS A 31 -1.55 -8.05 12.31
CA CYS A 31 -1.62 -6.63 12.00
C CYS A 31 -3.03 -6.07 12.19
N LEU A 32 -4.05 -6.77 11.68
CA LEU A 32 -5.44 -6.35 11.77
C LEU A 32 -5.92 -6.29 13.24
N THR A 33 -5.61 -7.31 14.04
CA THR A 33 -5.95 -7.32 15.47
C THR A 33 -5.29 -6.17 16.25
N LYS A 34 -4.05 -5.78 15.90
CA LYS A 34 -3.41 -4.61 16.52
C LYS A 34 -4.10 -3.31 16.12
N ILE A 35 -4.48 -3.18 14.84
CA ILE A 35 -5.19 -2.00 14.35
C ILE A 35 -6.56 -1.87 15.01
N GLU A 36 -7.31 -2.96 15.12
CA GLU A 36 -8.60 -2.98 15.83
C GLU A 36 -8.45 -2.48 17.26
N LYS A 37 -7.45 -2.97 18.01
CA LYS A 37 -7.18 -2.52 19.39
C LYS A 37 -6.85 -1.02 19.47
N ILE A 38 -6.11 -0.48 18.52
CA ILE A 38 -5.77 0.94 18.47
C ILE A 38 -7.02 1.78 18.23
N LEU A 39 -7.96 1.29 17.42
CA LEU A 39 -9.13 2.05 16.96
C LEU A 39 -10.39 1.88 17.82
N LEU A 40 -10.41 0.88 18.71
CA LEU A 40 -11.52 0.65 19.65
C LEU A 40 -11.81 1.84 20.59
N HIS A 41 -10.98 2.84 20.62
CA HIS A 41 -11.08 4.01 21.51
C HIS A 41 -11.71 5.26 20.86
N ASP A 42 -12.12 5.20 19.59
CA ASP A 42 -12.77 6.33 18.91
C ASP A 42 -14.28 6.04 18.71
N PRO A 43 -15.15 6.52 19.62
CA PRO A 43 -16.60 6.23 19.57
C PRO A 43 -17.33 6.88 18.38
N GLY A 44 -16.65 7.73 17.62
CA GLY A 44 -17.23 8.41 16.45
C GLY A 44 -17.02 7.67 15.13
N LYS A 45 -16.35 6.50 15.13
CA LYS A 45 -16.04 5.74 13.92
C LYS A 45 -16.57 4.32 13.96
N GLU A 46 -17.22 3.93 12.88
CA GLU A 46 -17.58 2.54 12.62
C GLU A 46 -16.48 1.90 11.76
N LEU A 47 -15.92 0.82 12.26
CA LEU A 47 -14.82 0.11 11.59
C LEU A 47 -15.21 -1.34 11.33
N ILE A 48 -14.96 -1.80 10.11
CA ILE A 48 -14.97 -3.21 9.76
C ILE A 48 -13.59 -3.64 9.25
N VAL A 49 -13.15 -4.81 9.68
CA VAL A 49 -11.89 -5.40 9.25
C VAL A 49 -12.16 -6.70 8.52
N ILE A 50 -11.66 -6.81 7.30
CA ILE A 50 -11.89 -7.96 6.42
C ILE A 50 -10.55 -8.59 6.05
N ASP A 51 -10.37 -9.84 6.46
CA ASP A 51 -9.31 -10.70 5.94
C ASP A 51 -9.81 -11.39 4.68
N PRO A 52 -9.33 -11.00 3.50
CA PRO A 52 -9.78 -11.59 2.24
C PRO A 52 -9.15 -12.95 1.94
N GLY A 53 -8.34 -13.49 2.86
CA GLY A 53 -7.59 -14.73 2.62
C GLY A 53 -6.65 -14.61 1.42
N VAL A 54 -6.60 -15.65 0.58
CA VAL A 54 -5.74 -15.68 -0.60
C VAL A 54 -6.44 -15.03 -1.78
N VAL A 55 -6.08 -13.79 -2.06
CA VAL A 55 -6.58 -13.07 -3.24
C VAL A 55 -5.80 -13.49 -4.49
N PRO A 56 -6.48 -13.94 -5.56
CA PRO A 56 -5.82 -14.34 -6.80
C PRO A 56 -5.09 -13.18 -7.48
N PRO A 57 -4.09 -13.45 -8.35
CA PRO A 57 -3.37 -12.40 -9.09
C PRO A 57 -4.25 -11.54 -10.00
N THR A 58 -5.42 -12.06 -10.38
CA THR A 58 -6.44 -11.34 -11.16
C THR A 58 -7.03 -10.16 -10.39
N GLY A 59 -6.98 -10.21 -9.04
CA GLY A 59 -7.55 -9.19 -8.17
C GLY A 59 -9.08 -9.18 -8.17
N ILE A 60 -9.73 -10.28 -8.53
CA ILE A 60 -11.20 -10.38 -8.49
C ILE A 60 -11.64 -10.49 -7.02
N PRO A 61 -12.52 -9.60 -6.52
CA PRO A 61 -13.06 -9.70 -5.18
C PRO A 61 -13.97 -10.91 -5.02
N ASP A 62 -13.92 -11.54 -3.84
CA ASP A 62 -14.87 -12.57 -3.45
C ASP A 62 -16.27 -11.97 -3.25
N GLN A 63 -17.32 -12.72 -3.63
CA GLN A 63 -18.70 -12.25 -3.55
C GLN A 63 -19.15 -12.03 -2.09
N CYS A 64 -18.66 -12.85 -1.16
CA CYS A 64 -18.95 -12.69 0.25
C CYS A 64 -18.43 -11.36 0.79
N ILE A 65 -17.19 -10.99 0.43
CA ILE A 65 -16.58 -9.71 0.80
C ILE A 65 -17.35 -8.53 0.21
N LEU A 66 -17.79 -8.65 -1.05
CA LEU A 66 -18.60 -7.60 -1.69
C LEU A 66 -19.94 -7.42 -1.00
N ASN A 67 -20.59 -8.49 -0.58
CA ASN A 67 -21.85 -8.42 0.16
C ASN A 67 -21.64 -7.77 1.54
N THR A 68 -20.60 -8.16 2.27
CA THR A 68 -20.25 -7.54 3.55
C THR A 68 -19.98 -6.04 3.40
N LEU A 69 -19.28 -5.63 2.35
CA LEU A 69 -19.04 -4.22 2.07
C LEU A 69 -20.30 -3.46 1.69
N ARG A 70 -21.23 -4.08 0.95
CA ARG A 70 -22.52 -3.45 0.61
C ARG A 70 -23.40 -3.26 1.86
N GLU A 71 -23.47 -4.27 2.73
CA GLU A 71 -24.24 -4.22 3.97
C GLU A 71 -23.66 -3.17 4.93
N PHE A 72 -22.35 -3.15 5.09
CA PHE A 72 -21.68 -2.18 5.94
C PHE A 72 -21.73 -0.77 5.33
N ALA A 73 -21.76 -0.63 4.00
CA ALA A 73 -21.77 0.63 3.25
C ALA A 73 -20.68 1.61 3.71
N PRO A 74 -19.37 1.27 3.62
CA PRO A 74 -18.28 2.13 4.07
C PRO A 74 -18.14 3.35 3.17
N ASP A 75 -17.78 4.50 3.76
CA ASP A 75 -17.41 5.69 3.01
C ASP A 75 -16.05 5.50 2.33
N VAL A 76 -15.13 4.87 3.05
CA VAL A 76 -13.76 4.60 2.61
C VAL A 76 -13.37 3.15 2.88
N VAL A 77 -12.74 2.53 1.88
CA VAL A 77 -12.15 1.20 1.94
C VAL A 77 -10.63 1.29 1.73
N PHE A 78 -9.85 1.01 2.75
CA PHE A 78 -8.41 0.89 2.63
C PHE A 78 -8.02 -0.53 2.24
N VAL A 79 -7.22 -0.67 1.18
CA VAL A 79 -6.85 -1.97 0.60
C VAL A 79 -5.35 -2.22 0.73
N ALA A 80 -4.98 -3.31 1.42
CA ALA A 80 -3.59 -3.70 1.71
C ALA A 80 -3.26 -5.10 1.16
N LEU A 81 -3.41 -5.31 -0.13
CA LEU A 81 -3.16 -6.60 -0.82
C LEU A 81 -1.82 -6.64 -1.57
N GLY A 82 -1.11 -5.53 -1.58
CA GLY A 82 0.12 -5.34 -2.36
C GLY A 82 -0.14 -5.09 -3.85
N CYS A 83 0.76 -4.29 -4.45
CA CYS A 83 0.74 -3.95 -5.89
C CYS A 83 1.15 -5.18 -6.74
N PRO A 84 0.52 -5.47 -7.90
CA PRO A 84 -0.62 -4.76 -8.50
C PRO A 84 -1.99 -5.33 -8.11
N LYS A 85 -2.06 -6.28 -7.16
CA LYS A 85 -3.33 -6.93 -6.79
C LYS A 85 -4.33 -5.96 -6.19
N GLN A 86 -3.86 -5.07 -5.29
CA GLN A 86 -4.75 -4.12 -4.61
C GLN A 86 -5.42 -3.16 -5.59
N GLU A 87 -4.71 -2.70 -6.61
CA GLU A 87 -5.25 -1.79 -7.62
C GLU A 87 -6.33 -2.47 -8.47
N LYS A 88 -6.07 -3.72 -8.89
CA LYS A 88 -7.04 -4.52 -9.64
C LYS A 88 -8.28 -4.82 -8.79
N TRP A 89 -8.08 -5.23 -7.55
CA TRP A 89 -9.14 -5.55 -6.61
C TRP A 89 -10.01 -4.33 -6.31
N ALA A 90 -9.37 -3.18 -6.01
CA ALA A 90 -10.06 -1.93 -5.74
C ALA A 90 -10.88 -1.46 -6.95
N ALA A 91 -10.31 -1.53 -8.16
CA ALA A 91 -11.00 -1.15 -9.39
C ALA A 91 -12.20 -2.07 -9.69
N ALA A 92 -12.11 -3.37 -9.40
CA ALA A 92 -13.22 -4.30 -9.56
C ALA A 92 -14.32 -4.07 -8.50
N ALA A 93 -13.94 -3.88 -7.23
CA ALA A 93 -14.86 -3.63 -6.14
C ALA A 93 -15.60 -2.29 -6.28
N ALA A 94 -14.91 -1.23 -6.71
CA ALA A 94 -15.49 0.10 -6.90
C ALA A 94 -16.62 0.17 -7.94
N ARG A 95 -16.71 -0.81 -8.83
CA ARG A 95 -17.83 -0.92 -9.78
C ARG A 95 -19.09 -1.48 -9.14
N LEU A 96 -18.97 -2.12 -7.98
CA LEU A 96 -20.01 -2.91 -7.34
C LEU A 96 -20.42 -2.37 -5.97
N VAL A 97 -19.57 -1.57 -5.35
CA VAL A 97 -19.79 -0.97 -4.03
C VAL A 97 -19.50 0.54 -4.13
N PRO A 98 -20.47 1.41 -3.79
CA PRO A 98 -20.33 2.86 -3.90
C PRO A 98 -19.50 3.44 -2.73
N SER A 99 -18.19 3.19 -2.75
CA SER A 99 -17.24 3.62 -1.71
C SER A 99 -15.97 4.17 -2.34
N THR A 100 -15.19 4.93 -1.59
CA THR A 100 -13.86 5.38 -2.01
C THR A 100 -12.82 4.31 -1.67
N PHE A 101 -12.14 3.76 -2.66
CA PHE A 101 -11.11 2.74 -2.47
C PHE A 101 -9.71 3.34 -2.52
N ILE A 102 -8.89 3.06 -1.49
CA ILE A 102 -7.52 3.58 -1.37
C ILE A 102 -6.54 2.44 -1.13
N GLY A 103 -5.64 2.20 -2.11
CA GLY A 103 -4.55 1.25 -1.95
C GLY A 103 -3.46 1.79 -1.02
N VAL A 104 -3.21 1.10 0.08
CA VAL A 104 -2.21 1.51 1.09
C VAL A 104 -1.00 0.59 1.18
N GLY A 105 -1.01 -0.52 0.46
CA GLY A 105 0.10 -1.48 0.44
C GLY A 105 0.49 -1.97 1.84
N ALA A 106 1.70 -1.64 2.29
CA ALA A 106 2.15 -1.98 3.64
C ALA A 106 1.67 -1.00 4.73
N GLY A 107 0.71 -0.14 4.42
CA GLY A 107 0.20 0.87 5.35
C GLY A 107 -0.25 0.29 6.69
N PHE A 108 -0.91 -0.86 6.64
CA PHE A 108 -1.35 -1.56 7.85
C PHE A 108 -0.18 -2.02 8.72
N ASN A 109 0.90 -2.53 8.12
CA ASN A 109 2.07 -2.96 8.87
C ASN A 109 2.79 -1.78 9.55
N TYR A 110 2.81 -0.60 8.91
CA TYR A 110 3.33 0.62 9.53
C TYR A 110 2.44 1.07 10.71
N LEU A 111 1.13 1.04 10.53
CA LEU A 111 0.17 1.43 11.58
C LEU A 111 0.22 0.46 12.77
N ALA A 112 0.36 -0.84 12.51
CA ALA A 112 0.49 -1.88 13.53
C ALA A 112 1.88 -1.91 14.21
N GLY A 113 2.84 -1.06 13.79
CA GLY A 113 4.20 -1.04 14.31
C GLY A 113 5.05 -2.25 13.92
N GLU A 114 4.61 -3.06 12.96
CA GLU A 114 5.38 -4.21 12.45
C GLU A 114 6.50 -3.80 11.48
N LEU A 115 6.37 -2.63 10.88
CA LEU A 115 7.36 -2.01 10.01
C LEU A 115 7.70 -0.61 10.49
N HIS A 116 8.97 -0.27 10.43
CA HIS A 116 9.45 1.07 10.72
C HIS A 116 9.66 1.85 9.42
N ARG A 117 9.26 3.11 9.45
CA ARG A 117 9.51 3.99 8.30
C ARG A 117 11.00 4.31 8.22
N ALA A 118 11.53 4.40 7.01
CA ALA A 118 12.92 4.78 6.81
C ALA A 118 13.22 6.14 7.45
N PRO A 119 14.42 6.35 8.04
CA PRO A 119 14.87 7.66 8.48
C PRO A 119 14.73 8.72 7.39
N LEU A 120 14.48 9.98 7.77
CA LEU A 120 14.23 11.08 6.84
C LEU A 120 15.33 11.23 5.79
N LEU A 121 16.59 11.01 6.17
CA LEU A 121 17.73 11.03 5.26
C LEU A 121 17.59 9.98 4.14
N LEU A 122 17.24 8.76 4.47
CA LEU A 122 17.02 7.69 3.47
C LEU A 122 15.80 7.97 2.60
N GLN A 123 14.76 8.59 3.17
CA GLN A 123 13.59 9.04 2.40
C GLN A 123 13.97 10.13 1.39
N ALA A 124 14.79 11.11 1.80
CA ALA A 124 15.26 12.20 0.95
C ALA A 124 16.17 11.68 -0.19
N LEU A 125 16.99 10.66 0.07
CA LEU A 125 17.86 10.02 -0.91
C LEU A 125 17.12 9.00 -1.82
N GLY A 126 15.81 8.76 -1.59
CA GLY A 126 15.06 7.76 -2.35
C GLY A 126 15.42 6.31 -2.01
N LEU A 127 16.13 6.07 -0.91
CA LEU A 127 16.59 4.75 -0.45
C LEU A 127 15.60 4.06 0.49
N GLU A 128 14.37 4.52 0.57
CA GLU A 128 13.30 3.92 1.39
C GLU A 128 13.06 2.44 1.02
N TRP A 129 13.15 2.11 -0.27
CA TRP A 129 13.01 0.74 -0.76
C TRP A 129 14.11 -0.20 -0.23
N LEU A 130 15.36 0.28 -0.10
CA LEU A 130 16.48 -0.49 0.43
C LEU A 130 16.29 -0.75 1.92
N TYR A 131 15.91 0.26 2.68
CA TYR A 131 15.58 0.13 4.10
C TYR A 131 14.46 -0.90 4.32
N ARG A 132 13.44 -0.87 3.47
CA ARG A 132 12.35 -1.85 3.49
C ARG A 132 12.83 -3.26 3.15
N LEU A 133 13.77 -3.40 2.22
CA LEU A 133 14.35 -4.69 1.86
C LEU A 133 15.12 -5.31 3.04
N VAL A 134 15.83 -4.50 3.82
CA VAL A 134 16.51 -4.96 5.05
C VAL A 134 15.51 -5.48 6.07
N GLN A 135 14.38 -4.80 6.26
CA GLN A 135 13.33 -5.26 7.17
C GLN A 135 12.58 -6.51 6.65
N GLN A 136 12.48 -6.67 5.34
CA GLN A 136 11.76 -7.77 4.68
C GLN A 136 12.56 -8.38 3.53
N PRO A 137 13.58 -9.20 3.80
CA PRO A 137 14.44 -9.80 2.75
C PRO A 137 13.68 -10.64 1.73
N ARG A 138 12.52 -11.19 2.12
CA ARG A 138 11.61 -11.94 1.24
C ARG A 138 11.09 -11.13 0.04
N LEU A 139 11.25 -9.80 0.05
CA LEU A 139 10.88 -8.94 -1.07
C LEU A 139 11.94 -8.90 -2.18
N LEU A 140 13.14 -9.43 -1.93
CA LEU A 140 14.25 -9.38 -2.87
C LEU A 140 13.91 -9.95 -4.26
N PRO A 141 13.30 -11.15 -4.39
CA PRO A 141 12.94 -11.67 -5.71
C PRO A 141 12.00 -10.74 -6.48
N ARG A 142 11.04 -10.15 -5.79
CA ARG A 142 10.11 -9.18 -6.38
C ARG A 142 10.83 -7.90 -6.83
N TYR A 143 11.76 -7.39 -6.04
CA TYR A 143 12.55 -6.21 -6.43
C TYR A 143 13.43 -6.49 -7.63
N LEU A 144 14.06 -7.66 -7.70
CA LEU A 144 14.90 -8.05 -8.85
C LEU A 144 14.05 -8.19 -10.12
N THR A 145 12.87 -8.78 -10.05
CA THR A 145 12.01 -8.97 -11.22
C THR A 145 11.33 -7.68 -11.68
N THR A 146 10.95 -6.80 -10.75
CA THR A 146 10.21 -5.58 -11.07
C THR A 146 11.13 -4.39 -11.37
N ASN A 147 12.21 -4.23 -10.57
CA ASN A 147 13.11 -3.08 -10.68
C ASN A 147 14.36 -3.39 -11.52
N GLY A 148 14.75 -4.66 -11.67
CA GLY A 148 15.90 -5.07 -12.48
C GLY A 148 15.87 -4.53 -13.90
N PRO A 149 14.77 -4.68 -14.66
CA PRO A 149 14.63 -4.10 -16.01
C PRO A 149 14.77 -2.57 -16.03
N PHE A 150 14.22 -1.88 -15.03
CA PHE A 150 14.35 -0.43 -14.91
C PHE A 150 15.79 0.03 -14.62
N ILE A 151 16.47 -0.64 -13.70
CA ILE A 151 17.87 -0.35 -13.38
C ILE A 151 18.75 -0.58 -14.61
N MET A 152 18.53 -1.66 -15.36
CA MET A 152 19.26 -1.96 -16.59
C MET A 152 19.02 -0.90 -17.67
N LEU A 153 17.77 -0.42 -17.82
CA LEU A 153 17.45 0.68 -18.73
C LEU A 153 18.12 1.99 -18.31
N LEU A 154 18.13 2.30 -17.02
CA LEU A 154 18.78 3.48 -16.47
C LEU A 154 20.29 3.46 -16.74
N LEU A 155 20.95 2.34 -16.44
CA LEU A 155 22.38 2.15 -16.72
C LEU A 155 22.70 2.31 -18.21
N LYS A 156 21.94 1.67 -19.09
CA LYS A 156 22.11 1.83 -20.55
C LYS A 156 21.97 3.29 -20.97
N THR A 157 21.02 4.03 -20.38
CA THR A 157 20.80 5.44 -20.72
C THR A 157 21.96 6.32 -20.25
N VAL A 158 22.45 6.08 -19.04
CA VAL A 158 23.61 6.81 -18.47
C VAL A 158 24.85 6.56 -19.32
N ILE A 159 25.18 5.30 -19.60
CA ILE A 159 26.33 4.93 -20.44
C ILE A 159 26.24 5.57 -21.82
N ARG A 160 25.08 5.51 -22.49
CA ARG A 160 24.86 6.17 -23.79
C ARG A 160 25.12 7.68 -23.73
N ARG A 161 24.68 8.35 -22.68
CA ARG A 161 24.91 9.78 -22.48
C ARG A 161 26.37 10.11 -22.27
N MET A 162 27.09 9.30 -21.47
CA MET A 162 28.54 9.48 -21.25
C MET A 162 29.30 9.33 -22.56
N LEU A 163 29.06 8.26 -23.32
CA LEU A 163 29.72 8.02 -24.62
C LEU A 163 29.34 9.07 -25.68
N ALA A 164 28.13 9.60 -25.65
CA ALA A 164 27.72 10.68 -26.55
C ALA A 164 28.38 12.02 -26.19
N HIS A 165 28.69 12.24 -24.93
CA HIS A 165 29.39 13.44 -24.47
C HIS A 165 30.85 13.44 -24.88
N GLU A 166 31.55 12.30 -24.74
CA GLU A 166 32.92 12.13 -25.21
C GLU A 166 33.08 12.36 -26.72
N ARG A 167 32.08 11.89 -27.54
CA ARG A 167 32.10 12.10 -29.00
C ARG A 167 31.87 13.56 -29.43
N ARG A 168 31.45 14.45 -28.55
CA ARG A 168 31.29 15.88 -28.83
C ARG A 168 32.49 16.72 -28.42
N LEU A 169 33.41 16.15 -27.66
CA LEU A 169 34.60 16.82 -27.15
C LEU A 169 35.87 16.43 -27.90
N GLY A 170 35.87 15.44 -28.77
CA GLY A 170 36.90 15.04 -29.68
C GLY A 170 36.53 15.31 -31.15
#